data_43e44a821ab62ba42a5ef5d9f7147ccb
#
_entry.id   43e44a821ab62ba42a5ef5d9f7147ccb
#
_cell.length_a   1.000
_cell.length_b   1.000
_cell.length_c   1.000
_cell.angle_alpha   90.00
_cell.angle_beta   90.00
_cell.angle_gamma   90.00
#
_symmetry.space_group_name_H-M   'P 1'
#
loop_
_entity.id
_entity.type
_entity.pdbx_description
1 polymer ?
#
loop_
_entity_poly.entity_id
_entity_poly.type
_entity_poly.pdbx_seq_one_letter_code
_entity_poly.pdbx_strand_id
1 'polypeptide(L)'
;MTDRSKKPVIAFMYDFDGTLSPGNMQEYGFLDKLGESSTEFWRKSNEEAQKFEMDPISAYMHLMIKETESRALNISKENLIKLGQTVELFPGVETWFKRINEYAHGKGLKVEHFIISSGLK
;
A
#
# COMPACT_ATOMS: atom_id res chain seq x y z
N MET A 1 -1.01 10.06 -39.77
CA MET A 1 -2.45 10.30 -39.47
C MET A 1 -2.77 9.80 -38.08
N THR A 2 -3.23 10.65 -37.22
CA THR A 2 -3.76 10.23 -35.92
C THR A 2 -5.09 9.53 -36.13
N ASP A 3 -5.21 8.31 -35.63
CA ASP A 3 -6.47 7.58 -35.61
C ASP A 3 -7.44 8.28 -34.64
N ARG A 4 -8.38 9.04 -35.20
CA ARG A 4 -9.41 9.77 -34.42
C ARG A 4 -10.43 8.85 -33.73
N SER A 5 -10.39 7.53 -33.98
CA SER A 5 -11.26 6.55 -33.31
C SER A 5 -10.77 6.18 -31.91
N LYS A 6 -9.49 6.41 -31.61
CA LYS A 6 -8.90 6.12 -30.28
C LYS A 6 -9.00 7.34 -29.38
N LYS A 7 -9.66 7.17 -28.23
CA LYS A 7 -9.71 8.18 -27.18
C LYS A 7 -8.31 8.36 -26.57
N PRO A 8 -7.87 9.60 -26.31
CA PRO A 8 -6.69 9.82 -25.52
C PRO A 8 -6.80 9.14 -24.14
N VAL A 9 -5.70 8.59 -23.67
CA VAL A 9 -5.61 7.90 -22.38
C VAL A 9 -4.83 8.75 -21.41
N ILE A 10 -5.39 8.94 -20.22
CA ILE A 10 -4.72 9.56 -19.08
C ILE A 10 -4.43 8.48 -18.05
N ALA A 11 -3.18 8.33 -17.66
CA ALA A 11 -2.78 7.44 -16.59
C ALA A 11 -2.71 8.18 -15.26
N PHE A 12 -3.49 7.72 -14.27
CA PHE A 12 -3.36 8.15 -12.89
C PHE A 12 -2.51 7.14 -12.13
N MET A 13 -1.41 7.60 -11.58
CA MET A 13 -0.51 6.79 -10.75
C MET A 13 -0.60 7.27 -9.31
N TYR A 14 -0.98 6.36 -8.41
CA TYR A 14 -1.20 6.65 -7.01
C TYR A 14 -0.14 6.00 -6.14
N ASP A 15 0.38 6.74 -5.18
CA ASP A 15 0.95 6.14 -3.99
C ASP A 15 -0.19 5.56 -3.12
N PHE A 16 0.10 4.61 -2.26
CA PHE A 16 -0.91 3.98 -1.42
C PHE A 16 -0.89 4.52 0.01
N ASP A 17 0.22 4.30 0.74
CA ASP A 17 0.35 4.70 2.13
C ASP A 17 0.39 6.24 2.26
N GLY A 18 -0.54 6.80 2.99
CA GLY A 18 -0.69 8.26 3.15
C GLY A 18 -1.37 8.98 1.96
N THR A 19 -1.75 8.25 0.90
CA THR A 19 -2.41 8.80 -0.30
C THR A 19 -3.82 8.25 -0.48
N LEU A 20 -3.97 6.94 -0.61
CA LEU A 20 -5.26 6.27 -0.67
C LEU A 20 -5.71 5.80 0.71
N SER A 21 -4.79 5.51 1.60
CA SER A 21 -4.99 5.10 2.98
C SER A 21 -4.29 6.07 3.92
N PRO A 22 -4.88 6.41 5.09
CA PRO A 22 -4.30 7.36 6.03
C PRO A 22 -3.02 6.87 6.72
N GLY A 23 -2.83 5.55 6.86
CA GLY A 23 -1.66 4.96 7.49
C GLY A 23 -0.84 4.10 6.55
N ASN A 24 0.20 3.48 7.08
CA ASN A 24 0.93 2.44 6.37
C ASN A 24 0.15 1.12 6.44
N MET A 25 0.14 0.36 5.35
CA MET A 25 -0.66 -0.88 5.28
C MET A 25 -0.26 -1.92 6.35
N GLN A 26 1.01 -1.94 6.77
CA GLN A 26 1.52 -2.84 7.81
C GLN A 26 0.91 -2.56 9.20
N GLU A 27 0.39 -1.36 9.43
CA GLU A 27 -0.21 -0.95 10.70
C GLU A 27 -1.60 -1.56 10.90
N TYR A 28 -2.27 -1.96 9.82
CA TYR A 28 -3.61 -2.52 9.87
C TYR A 28 -3.59 -4.02 10.20
N GLY A 29 -3.77 -4.32 11.48
CA GLY A 29 -3.89 -5.69 11.98
C GLY A 29 -2.57 -6.44 12.17
N PHE A 30 -1.53 -6.19 11.40
CA PHE A 30 -0.24 -6.87 11.56
C PHE A 30 0.45 -6.48 12.88
N LEU A 31 0.61 -5.19 13.13
CA LEU A 31 1.23 -4.70 14.36
C LEU A 31 0.39 -5.02 15.59
N ASP A 32 -0.93 -5.03 15.47
CA ASP A 32 -1.82 -5.45 16.55
C ASP A 32 -1.56 -6.91 16.95
N LYS A 33 -1.35 -7.81 15.98
CA LYS A 33 -0.99 -9.20 16.25
C LYS A 33 0.37 -9.34 16.92
N LEU A 34 1.31 -8.45 16.62
CA LEU A 34 2.60 -8.42 17.31
C LEU A 34 2.48 -7.85 18.73
N GLY A 35 1.41 -7.14 19.06
CA GLY A 35 1.28 -6.42 20.33
C GLY A 35 2.25 -5.24 20.42
N GLU A 36 2.64 -4.66 19.30
CA GLU A 36 3.64 -3.61 19.20
C GLU A 36 3.02 -2.33 18.61
N SER A 37 3.46 -1.16 19.12
CA SER A 37 3.02 0.10 18.57
C SER A 37 3.71 0.38 17.21
N SER A 38 3.03 1.13 16.35
CA SER A 38 3.57 1.60 15.08
C SER A 38 4.89 2.35 15.27
N THR A 39 4.93 3.29 16.21
CA THR A 39 6.13 4.08 16.52
C THR A 39 7.33 3.20 16.87
N GLU A 40 7.14 2.20 17.73
CA GLU A 40 8.20 1.29 18.16
C GLU A 40 8.68 0.39 17.02
N PHE A 41 7.75 -0.15 16.22
CA PHE A 41 8.10 -0.97 15.06
C PHE A 41 8.97 -0.18 14.06
N TRP A 42 8.55 1.01 13.68
CA TRP A 42 9.28 1.83 12.72
C TRP A 42 10.61 2.33 13.27
N ARG A 43 10.68 2.61 14.59
CA ARG A 43 11.94 2.93 15.26
C ARG A 43 12.96 1.79 15.11
N LYS A 44 12.55 0.57 15.42
CA LYS A 44 13.40 -0.63 15.27
C LYS A 44 13.83 -0.84 13.82
N SER A 45 12.90 -0.70 12.87
CA SER A 45 13.18 -0.84 11.45
C SER A 45 14.23 0.17 10.97
N ASN A 46 14.09 1.42 11.37
CA ASN A 46 15.04 2.46 11.02
C ASN A 46 16.42 2.24 11.65
N GLU A 47 16.48 1.78 12.90
CA GLU A 47 17.72 1.42 13.56
C GLU A 47 18.43 0.26 12.87
N GLU A 48 17.71 -0.78 12.47
CA GLU A 48 18.28 -1.90 11.69
C GLU A 48 18.78 -1.44 10.32
N ALA A 49 18.02 -0.58 9.63
CA ALA A 49 18.44 -0.02 8.35
C ALA A 49 19.78 0.72 8.46
N GLN A 50 19.94 1.54 9.50
CA GLN A 50 21.18 2.27 9.74
C GLN A 50 22.33 1.36 10.16
N LYS A 51 22.06 0.45 11.11
CA LYS A 51 23.10 -0.44 11.68
C LYS A 51 23.68 -1.40 10.64
N PHE A 52 22.86 -1.93 9.75
CA PHE A 52 23.25 -2.92 8.76
C PHE A 52 23.38 -2.35 7.34
N GLU A 53 23.30 -1.02 7.20
CA GLU A 53 23.34 -0.35 5.88
C GLU A 53 22.34 -0.93 4.88
N MET A 54 21.12 -1.24 5.38
CA MET A 54 20.05 -1.78 4.59
C MET A 54 19.16 -0.65 4.04
N ASP A 55 18.56 -0.88 2.87
CA ASP A 55 17.50 0.00 2.43
C ASP A 55 16.27 -0.15 3.36
N PRO A 56 15.48 0.92 3.54
CA PRO A 56 14.36 0.91 4.49
C PRO A 56 13.29 -0.15 4.20
N ILE A 57 13.07 -0.50 2.93
CA ILE A 57 12.08 -1.50 2.52
C ILE A 57 12.53 -2.89 2.95
N SER A 58 13.76 -3.25 2.63
CA SER A 58 14.36 -4.52 3.08
C SER A 58 14.42 -4.62 4.59
N ALA A 59 14.70 -3.51 5.28
CA ALA A 59 14.78 -3.47 6.73
C ALA A 59 13.43 -3.80 7.38
N TYR A 60 12.33 -3.16 6.97
CA TYR A 60 11.03 -3.45 7.57
C TYR A 60 10.53 -4.86 7.23
N MET A 61 10.78 -5.35 6.03
CA MET A 61 10.41 -6.72 5.63
C MET A 61 11.17 -7.76 6.46
N HIS A 62 12.47 -7.56 6.65
CA HIS A 62 13.28 -8.42 7.51
C HIS A 62 12.77 -8.40 8.95
N LEU A 63 12.46 -7.22 9.48
CA LEU A 63 11.92 -7.07 10.83
C LEU A 63 10.55 -7.76 10.98
N MET A 64 9.66 -7.65 9.99
CA MET A 64 8.39 -8.36 10.00
C MET A 64 8.59 -9.87 10.16
N ILE A 65 9.49 -10.46 9.39
CA ILE A 65 9.80 -11.90 9.46
C ILE A 65 10.37 -12.26 10.84
N LYS A 66 11.36 -11.53 11.29
CA LYS A 66 12.03 -11.75 12.58
C LYS A 66 11.05 -11.67 13.77
N GLU A 67 10.20 -10.68 13.79
CA GLU A 67 9.22 -10.49 14.87
C GLU A 67 8.12 -11.56 14.86
N THR A 68 7.70 -12.02 13.69
CA THR A 68 6.72 -13.12 13.58
C THR A 68 7.32 -14.45 13.99
N GLU A 69 8.55 -14.75 13.60
CA GLU A 69 9.25 -15.96 14.01
C GLU A 69 9.46 -16.02 15.52
N SER A 70 9.86 -14.89 16.13
CA SER A 70 10.08 -14.82 17.59
C SER A 70 8.81 -15.03 18.42
N ARG A 71 7.64 -14.80 17.83
CA ARG A 71 6.33 -14.95 18.47
C ARG A 71 5.57 -16.19 18.01
N ALA A 72 6.20 -17.07 17.22
CA ALA A 72 5.57 -18.25 16.61
C ALA A 72 4.28 -17.89 15.84
N LEU A 73 4.23 -16.72 15.22
CA LEU A 73 3.13 -16.30 14.36
C LEU A 73 3.37 -16.76 12.93
N ASN A 74 2.28 -17.05 12.21
CA ASN A 74 2.36 -17.46 10.82
C ASN A 74 2.16 -16.25 9.89
N ILE A 75 3.18 -15.96 9.07
CA ILE A 75 3.12 -14.96 8.02
C ILE A 75 2.94 -15.65 6.66
N SER A 76 1.74 -16.14 6.39
CA SER A 76 1.38 -16.72 5.11
C SER A 76 0.72 -15.70 4.19
N LYS A 77 0.69 -16.00 2.88
CA LYS A 77 -0.03 -15.17 1.90
C LYS A 77 -1.50 -15.02 2.29
N GLU A 78 -2.14 -16.08 2.71
CA GLU A 78 -3.55 -16.08 3.13
C GLU A 78 -3.78 -15.16 4.34
N ASN A 79 -2.88 -15.19 5.32
CA ASN A 79 -2.96 -14.32 6.49
C ASN A 79 -2.73 -12.86 6.13
N LEU A 80 -1.79 -12.56 5.24
CA LEU A 80 -1.57 -11.19 4.75
C LEU A 80 -2.78 -10.66 3.98
N ILE A 81 -3.42 -11.49 3.16
CA ILE A 81 -4.66 -11.12 2.46
C ILE A 81 -5.77 -10.76 3.46
N LYS A 82 -5.95 -11.58 4.51
CA LYS A 82 -6.93 -11.30 5.56
C LYS A 82 -6.64 -9.98 6.28
N LEU A 83 -5.39 -9.71 6.58
CA LEU A 83 -4.97 -8.45 7.20
C LEU A 83 -5.20 -7.26 6.28
N GLY A 84 -4.96 -7.43 4.97
CA GLY A 84 -5.23 -6.41 3.97
C GLY A 84 -6.69 -5.97 3.90
N GLN A 85 -7.63 -6.84 4.28
CA GLN A 85 -9.06 -6.51 4.34
C GLN A 85 -9.40 -5.50 5.45
N THR A 86 -8.52 -5.31 6.42
CA THR A 86 -8.70 -4.35 7.52
C THR A 86 -8.14 -2.96 7.20
N VAL A 87 -7.48 -2.80 6.07
CA VAL A 87 -6.90 -1.51 5.64
C VAL A 87 -8.01 -0.49 5.42
N GLU A 88 -7.87 0.67 6.04
CA GLU A 88 -8.79 1.79 5.87
C GLU A 88 -8.36 2.66 4.69
N LEU A 89 -9.34 3.17 3.96
CA LEU A 89 -9.14 4.12 2.88
C LEU A 89 -9.62 5.52 3.31
N PHE A 90 -9.01 6.56 2.76
CA PHE A 90 -9.53 7.91 2.95
C PHE A 90 -10.98 8.02 2.45
N PRO A 91 -11.81 8.89 3.08
CA PRO A 91 -13.16 9.13 2.60
C PRO A 91 -13.19 9.52 1.12
N GLY A 92 -14.06 8.88 0.36
CA GLY A 92 -14.25 9.15 -1.06
C GLY A 92 -13.39 8.31 -2.01
N VAL A 93 -12.36 7.60 -1.53
CA VAL A 93 -11.51 6.76 -2.38
C VAL A 93 -12.30 5.64 -3.04
N GLU A 94 -13.20 4.98 -2.32
CA GLU A 94 -14.00 3.86 -2.83
C GLU A 94 -14.84 4.24 -4.07
N THR A 95 -15.29 5.49 -4.16
CA THR A 95 -16.10 5.99 -5.27
C THR A 95 -15.32 6.81 -6.29
N TRP A 96 -14.08 7.17 -5.98
CA TRP A 96 -13.24 8.02 -6.81
C TRP A 96 -13.02 7.47 -8.21
N PHE A 97 -12.62 6.22 -8.31
CA PHE A 97 -12.27 5.59 -9.58
C PHE A 97 -13.44 5.61 -10.56
N LYS A 98 -14.63 5.26 -10.08
CA LYS A 98 -15.85 5.31 -10.89
C LYS A 98 -16.18 6.75 -11.30
N ARG A 99 -16.14 7.69 -10.38
CA ARG A 99 -16.48 9.10 -10.63
C ARG A 99 -15.56 9.74 -11.68
N ILE A 100 -14.26 9.54 -11.56
CA ILE A 100 -13.30 10.11 -12.51
C ILE A 100 -13.40 9.43 -13.88
N ASN A 101 -13.65 8.12 -13.92
CA ASN A 101 -13.88 7.40 -15.18
C ASN A 101 -15.09 7.95 -15.93
N GLU A 102 -16.20 8.16 -15.25
CA GLU A 102 -17.42 8.71 -15.84
C GLU A 102 -17.22 10.14 -16.33
N TYR A 103 -16.55 10.97 -15.53
CA TYR A 103 -16.24 12.35 -15.92
C TYR A 103 -15.35 12.40 -17.16
N ALA A 104 -14.29 11.61 -17.20
CA ALA A 104 -13.38 11.55 -18.34
C ALA A 104 -14.08 11.02 -19.59
N HIS A 105 -14.94 10.02 -19.46
CA HIS A 105 -15.71 9.48 -20.57
C HIS A 105 -16.59 10.57 -21.20
N GLY A 106 -17.24 11.39 -20.39
CA GLY A 106 -18.04 12.55 -20.86
C GLY A 106 -17.21 13.63 -21.57
N LYS A 107 -15.90 13.65 -21.37
CA LYS A 107 -14.94 14.54 -22.05
C LYS A 107 -14.22 13.89 -23.23
N GLY A 108 -14.61 12.68 -23.62
CA GLY A 108 -13.98 11.94 -24.71
C GLY A 108 -12.60 11.37 -24.35
N LEU A 109 -12.32 11.16 -23.07
CA LEU A 109 -11.06 10.66 -22.55
C LEU A 109 -11.25 9.28 -21.91
N LYS A 110 -10.18 8.48 -21.88
CA LYS A 110 -10.07 7.24 -21.10
C LYS A 110 -9.11 7.44 -19.96
N VAL A 111 -9.44 6.91 -18.79
CA VAL A 111 -8.57 6.93 -17.61
C VAL A 111 -8.13 5.50 -17.28
N GLU A 112 -6.85 5.33 -17.02
CA GLU A 112 -6.27 4.11 -16.47
C GLU A 112 -5.66 4.42 -15.11
N HIS A 113 -5.81 3.48 -14.17
CA HIS A 113 -5.37 3.65 -12.79
C HIS A 113 -4.28 2.65 -12.44
N PHE A 114 -3.23 3.15 -11.83
CA PHE A 114 -2.09 2.34 -11.37
C PHE A 114 -1.74 2.70 -9.94
N ILE A 115 -1.57 1.71 -9.09
CA ILE A 115 -1.05 1.89 -7.74
C ILE A 115 0.43 1.54 -7.75
N ILE A 116 1.28 2.49 -7.35
CA ILE A 116 2.72 2.32 -7.22
C ILE A 116 3.06 2.43 -5.75
N SER A 117 3.45 1.32 -5.15
CA SER A 117 3.72 1.25 -3.71
C SER A 117 4.96 0.41 -3.44
N SER A 118 5.72 0.79 -2.42
CA SER A 118 6.80 0.00 -1.84
C SER A 118 6.32 -0.91 -0.70
N GLY A 119 5.03 -0.94 -0.44
CA GLY A 119 4.43 -1.82 0.55
C GLY A 119 4.21 -3.25 0.04
N LEU A 120 3.49 -4.04 0.84
CA LEU A 120 3.11 -5.40 0.47
C LEU A 120 2.03 -5.38 -0.63
N LYS A 121 2.13 -6.37 -1.52
CA LYS A 121 1.20 -6.52 -2.65
C LYS A 121 -0.04 -7.34 -2.26
#